data_035a4e676a04e4b5585a1e0c4ade3fa2
#
_entry.id   035a4e676a04e4b5585a1e0c4ade3fa2
#
_cell.length_a   1.000
_cell.length_b   1.000
_cell.length_c   1.000
_cell.angle_alpha   90.00
_cell.angle_beta   90.00
_cell.angle_gamma   90.00
#
_symmetry.space_group_name_H-M   'P 1'
#
loop_
_entity.id
_entity.type
_entity.pdbx_description
1 polymer ?
#
loop_
_entity_poly.entity_id
_entity_poly.type
_entity_poly.pdbx_seq_one_letter_code
_entity_poly.pdbx_strand_id
1 'polypeptide(L)'
;MSHPRWTGGRALAILLMAAVWVASGVGVYLYFGAHRTTLALQARKPAEVKPKTGPIAHLPGTLYLVQGGTLYRLERGNFTPVLNTPGGASAWTQPALKPDGQGLVVVRRDYGSSDLFQVDSSGHVLNQLTHNASRTVETNHWAFYPRLSADGSVLFFSYDRKDPVNLYNVVLSVYSMPAGGPFGQAKKWTIPAAYTGGDVQPIPLASGSVIYTKYSFDNKTNRILSQIYLTPRAGAPGRALTTIEDDCSQAAVSPDGQRLAMICTDGKQVASLEIAQFDGSNLRPPQVLVSAQLAAQPTWSPDGSSIVYLAPHGSGGHFQLWQVPAPAPPSVSPEPSPTKGSQTARATPRPTPTPAATPTPTPTSSALPQPVELTSDLDFDATSTIAWHA
;
A
#
# COMPACT_ATOMS: atom_id res chain seq x y z
N MET A 1 68.93 -8.54 -24.65
CA MET A 1 67.65 -8.47 -23.89
C MET A 1 67.96 -8.77 -22.43
N SER A 2 68.04 -7.75 -21.59
CA SER A 2 68.38 -7.87 -20.17
C SER A 2 67.11 -8.06 -19.32
N HIS A 3 67.00 -9.21 -18.69
CA HIS A 3 65.90 -9.48 -17.72
C HIS A 3 66.16 -8.62 -16.46
N PRO A 4 65.17 -7.91 -15.93
CA PRO A 4 65.29 -7.16 -14.70
C PRO A 4 65.43 -8.15 -13.54
N ARG A 5 66.61 -8.15 -12.85
CA ARG A 5 66.81 -8.89 -11.61
C ARG A 5 65.99 -8.22 -10.50
N TRP A 6 64.94 -8.87 -10.06
CA TRP A 6 64.17 -8.45 -8.88
C TRP A 6 65.08 -8.57 -7.64
N THR A 7 65.37 -7.46 -6.99
CA THR A 7 66.06 -7.47 -5.71
C THR A 7 65.15 -8.07 -4.63
N GLY A 8 65.68 -9.02 -3.83
CA GLY A 8 64.91 -9.76 -2.83
C GLY A 8 64.03 -8.94 -1.87
N GLY A 9 64.44 -7.69 -1.61
CA GLY A 9 63.67 -6.77 -0.77
C GLY A 9 62.32 -6.36 -1.39
N ARG A 10 62.22 -6.21 -2.74
CA ARG A 10 60.93 -5.86 -3.39
C ARG A 10 59.97 -7.06 -3.40
N ALA A 11 60.50 -8.25 -3.56
CA ALA A 11 59.68 -9.45 -3.49
C ALA A 11 59.14 -9.69 -2.05
N LEU A 12 59.94 -9.44 -1.03
CA LEU A 12 59.52 -9.55 0.36
C LEU A 12 58.45 -8.48 0.70
N ALA A 13 58.60 -7.23 0.22
CA ALA A 13 57.61 -6.19 0.43
C ALA A 13 56.22 -6.49 -0.22
N ILE A 14 56.22 -7.06 -1.43
CA ILE A 14 54.99 -7.47 -2.12
C ILE A 14 54.34 -8.65 -1.34
N LEU A 15 55.09 -9.61 -0.87
CA LEU A 15 54.56 -10.72 -0.07
C LEU A 15 53.96 -10.23 1.26
N LEU A 16 54.61 -9.26 1.93
CA LEU A 16 54.11 -8.69 3.17
C LEU A 16 52.79 -7.88 2.90
N MET A 17 52.74 -7.09 1.84
CA MET A 17 51.50 -6.40 1.46
C MET A 17 50.39 -7.39 1.14
N ALA A 18 50.64 -8.40 0.36
CA ALA A 18 49.65 -9.45 0.08
C ALA A 18 49.15 -10.15 1.34
N ALA A 19 50.04 -10.45 2.29
CA ALA A 19 49.66 -11.05 3.58
C ALA A 19 48.78 -10.13 4.42
N VAL A 20 49.05 -8.82 4.43
CA VAL A 20 48.22 -7.83 5.12
C VAL A 20 46.85 -7.75 4.48
N TRP A 21 46.74 -7.73 3.14
CA TRP A 21 45.48 -7.73 2.44
C TRP A 21 44.64 -8.99 2.71
N VAL A 22 45.26 -10.15 2.70
CA VAL A 22 44.57 -11.44 3.03
C VAL A 22 44.11 -11.42 4.50
N ALA A 23 44.99 -11.03 5.43
CA ALA A 23 44.61 -10.94 6.84
C ALA A 23 43.49 -9.94 7.10
N SER A 24 43.49 -8.78 6.43
CA SER A 24 42.42 -7.80 6.51
C SER A 24 41.12 -8.35 5.93
N GLY A 25 41.16 -9.01 4.78
CA GLY A 25 40.00 -9.65 4.16
C GLY A 25 39.37 -10.75 5.03
N VAL A 26 40.22 -11.60 5.63
CA VAL A 26 39.78 -12.62 6.59
C VAL A 26 39.20 -11.96 7.85
N GLY A 27 39.83 -10.92 8.39
CA GLY A 27 39.36 -10.20 9.56
C GLY A 27 37.97 -9.58 9.31
N VAL A 28 37.77 -8.92 8.16
CA VAL A 28 36.48 -8.37 7.73
C VAL A 28 35.46 -9.49 7.57
N TYR A 29 35.80 -10.58 6.92
CA TYR A 29 34.88 -11.72 6.74
C TYR A 29 34.45 -12.32 8.08
N LEU A 30 35.38 -12.54 9.00
CA LEU A 30 35.08 -13.06 10.35
C LEU A 30 34.27 -12.05 11.17
N TYR A 31 34.60 -10.76 11.08
CA TYR A 31 33.82 -9.71 11.74
C TYR A 31 32.37 -9.68 11.26
N PHE A 32 32.13 -9.65 9.95
CA PHE A 32 30.78 -9.69 9.39
C PHE A 32 30.11 -11.05 9.61
N GLY A 33 30.86 -12.15 9.60
CA GLY A 33 30.35 -13.47 9.94
C GLY A 33 29.87 -13.56 11.39
N ALA A 34 30.67 -13.06 12.34
CA ALA A 34 30.30 -13.01 13.75
C ALA A 34 29.13 -12.05 14.03
N HIS A 35 29.01 -10.94 13.28
CA HIS A 35 27.92 -9.97 13.45
C HIS A 35 26.65 -10.34 12.67
N ARG A 36 26.74 -11.21 11.64
CA ARG A 36 25.55 -11.80 11.01
C ARG A 36 24.75 -12.69 11.95
N THR A 37 25.38 -13.32 12.92
CA THR A 37 24.69 -14.12 13.94
C THR A 37 23.97 -13.27 14.99
N THR A 38 24.36 -12.01 15.18
CA THR A 38 23.65 -11.08 16.07
C THR A 38 22.51 -10.31 15.36
N LEU A 39 22.54 -10.28 14.02
CA LEU A 39 21.42 -9.80 13.17
C LEU A 39 20.49 -10.95 12.74
N ALA A 40 20.74 -12.21 13.13
CA ALA A 40 19.70 -13.21 13.15
C ALA A 40 18.59 -12.61 14.02
N LEU A 41 17.54 -12.09 13.35
CA LEU A 41 16.28 -11.72 13.95
C LEU A 41 16.02 -12.73 15.06
N GLN A 42 16.21 -12.33 16.31
CA GLN A 42 15.59 -13.05 17.40
C GLN A 42 14.14 -13.14 16.97
N ALA A 43 13.73 -14.34 16.59
CA ALA A 43 12.32 -14.62 16.38
C ALA A 43 11.67 -14.33 17.74
N ARG A 44 11.24 -13.07 17.89
CA ARG A 44 10.58 -12.61 19.09
C ARG A 44 9.35 -13.46 19.18
N LYS A 45 9.32 -14.35 20.16
CA LYS A 45 8.13 -15.15 20.46
C LYS A 45 6.94 -14.20 20.31
N PRO A 46 5.94 -14.50 19.46
CA PRO A 46 4.82 -13.58 19.29
C PRO A 46 4.35 -13.19 20.68
N ALA A 47 4.29 -11.91 20.98
CA ALA A 47 3.79 -11.45 22.27
C ALA A 47 2.39 -12.04 22.43
N GLU A 48 2.14 -12.72 23.53
CA GLU A 48 0.83 -13.25 23.87
C GLU A 48 -0.12 -12.06 23.94
N VAL A 49 -0.93 -11.88 22.90
CA VAL A 49 -1.79 -10.71 22.74
C VAL A 49 -2.97 -10.89 23.69
N LYS A 50 -2.89 -10.25 24.84
CA LYS A 50 -4.03 -10.21 25.80
C LYS A 50 -5.16 -9.38 25.19
N PRO A 51 -6.43 -9.76 25.41
CA PRO A 51 -7.58 -8.98 24.99
C PRO A 51 -7.43 -7.54 25.49
N LYS A 52 -7.52 -6.56 24.60
CA LYS A 52 -7.43 -5.14 24.96
C LYS A 52 -8.83 -4.58 25.15
N THR A 53 -9.03 -3.85 26.23
CA THR A 53 -10.19 -2.98 26.44
C THR A 53 -9.87 -1.60 25.86
N GLY A 54 -10.86 -0.91 25.31
CA GLY A 54 -10.68 0.43 24.73
C GLY A 54 -11.23 0.54 23.31
N PRO A 55 -10.86 1.58 22.56
CA PRO A 55 -11.41 1.86 21.22
C PRO A 55 -11.29 0.68 20.24
N ILE A 56 -10.23 -0.11 20.35
CA ILE A 56 -10.00 -1.28 19.49
C ILE A 56 -11.09 -2.36 19.63
N ALA A 57 -11.71 -2.48 20.81
CA ALA A 57 -12.79 -3.44 21.06
C ALA A 57 -14.11 -3.04 20.36
N HIS A 58 -14.23 -1.80 19.91
CA HIS A 58 -15.42 -1.25 19.27
C HIS A 58 -15.29 -1.11 17.75
N LEU A 59 -14.17 -1.56 17.17
CA LEU A 59 -14.05 -1.59 15.70
C LEU A 59 -15.12 -2.52 15.11
N PRO A 60 -15.90 -2.06 14.13
CA PRO A 60 -16.91 -2.89 13.50
C PRO A 60 -16.26 -3.96 12.62
N GLY A 61 -16.84 -5.16 12.58
CA GLY A 61 -16.41 -6.22 11.69
C GLY A 61 -15.05 -6.83 12.07
N THR A 62 -14.31 -7.24 11.06
CA THR A 62 -13.07 -8.03 11.20
C THR A 62 -11.95 -7.42 10.37
N LEU A 63 -10.81 -7.15 10.99
CA LEU A 63 -9.60 -6.72 10.30
C LEU A 63 -8.59 -7.87 10.20
N TYR A 64 -7.83 -7.86 9.11
CA TYR A 64 -6.69 -8.75 8.91
C TYR A 64 -5.42 -7.91 8.77
N LEU A 65 -4.43 -8.21 9.62
CA LEU A 65 -3.16 -7.48 9.72
C LEU A 65 -2.01 -8.47 9.83
N VAL A 66 -0.81 -8.02 9.47
CA VAL A 66 0.39 -8.86 9.52
C VAL A 66 1.36 -8.32 10.56
N GLN A 67 1.90 -9.22 11.38
CA GLN A 67 2.99 -8.97 12.31
C GLN A 67 3.97 -10.13 12.29
N GLY A 68 5.25 -9.84 12.07
CA GLY A 68 6.30 -10.87 12.07
C GLY A 68 6.06 -12.01 11.06
N GLY A 69 5.44 -11.72 9.91
CA GLY A 69 5.12 -12.72 8.88
C GLY A 69 3.93 -13.64 9.22
N THR A 70 3.24 -13.41 10.32
CA THR A 70 2.00 -14.08 10.71
C THR A 70 0.81 -13.19 10.37
N LEU A 71 -0.21 -13.74 9.73
CA LEU A 71 -1.49 -13.07 9.50
C LEU A 71 -2.39 -13.24 10.71
N TYR A 72 -2.84 -12.14 11.26
CA TYR A 72 -3.79 -12.09 12.37
C TYR A 72 -5.15 -11.59 11.91
N ARG A 73 -6.19 -12.11 12.55
CA ARG A 73 -7.54 -11.59 12.53
C ARG A 73 -7.76 -10.81 13.83
N LEU A 74 -8.18 -9.56 13.70
CA LEU A 74 -8.63 -8.71 14.81
C LEU A 74 -10.14 -8.60 14.77
N GLU A 75 -10.78 -9.09 15.80
CA GLU A 75 -12.24 -9.02 15.98
C GLU A 75 -12.56 -8.69 17.43
N ARG A 76 -13.37 -7.65 17.68
CA ARG A 76 -13.76 -7.18 19.01
C ARG A 76 -12.57 -7.02 19.98
N GLY A 77 -11.47 -6.46 19.49
CA GLY A 77 -10.25 -6.25 20.27
C GLY A 77 -9.36 -7.48 20.46
N ASN A 78 -9.74 -8.66 19.94
CA ASN A 78 -8.97 -9.89 20.06
C ASN A 78 -8.18 -10.17 18.79
N PHE A 79 -6.89 -10.41 18.93
CA PHE A 79 -6.02 -10.87 17.85
C PHE A 79 -5.94 -12.39 17.86
N THR A 80 -6.32 -13.01 16.75
CA THR A 80 -6.25 -14.47 16.56
C THR A 80 -5.36 -14.75 15.35
N PRO A 81 -4.30 -15.59 15.45
CA PRO A 81 -3.51 -15.97 14.30
C PRO A 81 -4.36 -16.81 13.34
N VAL A 82 -4.34 -16.44 12.05
CA VAL A 82 -5.02 -17.16 10.97
C VAL A 82 -4.02 -17.99 10.19
N LEU A 83 -2.89 -17.38 9.82
CA LEU A 83 -1.77 -18.07 9.16
C LEU A 83 -0.50 -17.78 9.95
N ASN A 84 0.03 -18.79 10.60
CA ASN A 84 1.32 -18.68 11.26
C ASN A 84 2.43 -18.51 10.22
N THR A 85 3.48 -17.73 10.58
CA THR A 85 4.65 -17.59 9.71
C THR A 85 5.15 -18.95 9.24
N PRO A 86 5.47 -19.12 7.93
CA PRO A 86 5.96 -20.38 7.42
C PRO A 86 7.34 -20.75 7.99
N GLY A 87 8.04 -19.78 8.57
CA GLY A 87 9.38 -19.95 9.13
C GLY A 87 10.49 -19.64 8.13
N GLY A 88 11.73 -19.60 8.59
CA GLY A 88 12.88 -19.20 7.78
C GLY A 88 12.78 -17.75 7.32
N ALA A 89 13.02 -17.52 6.02
CA ALA A 89 12.87 -16.21 5.39
C ALA A 89 11.49 -15.99 4.76
N SER A 90 10.54 -16.89 5.00
CA SER A 90 9.19 -16.83 4.43
C SER A 90 8.25 -16.09 5.36
N ALA A 91 7.32 -15.31 4.79
CA ALA A 91 6.33 -14.53 5.52
C ALA A 91 5.00 -14.48 4.75
N TRP A 92 3.89 -14.52 5.46
CA TRP A 92 2.59 -14.14 4.92
C TRP A 92 2.45 -12.61 4.95
N THR A 93 1.86 -12.04 3.90
CA THR A 93 1.69 -10.59 3.78
C THR A 93 0.50 -10.26 2.86
N GLN A 94 0.09 -9.01 2.85
CA GLN A 94 -0.84 -8.40 1.89
C GLN A 94 -2.15 -9.21 1.69
N PRO A 95 -2.95 -9.40 2.74
CA PRO A 95 -4.24 -10.07 2.62
C PRO A 95 -5.22 -9.24 1.78
N ALA A 96 -6.01 -9.94 0.96
CA ALA A 96 -7.15 -9.39 0.23
C ALA A 96 -8.38 -10.27 0.49
N LEU A 97 -9.42 -9.68 1.02
CA LEU A 97 -10.66 -10.38 1.33
C LEU A 97 -11.45 -10.72 0.08
N LYS A 98 -12.09 -11.88 0.08
CA LYS A 98 -13.16 -12.18 -0.86
C LYS A 98 -14.40 -11.38 -0.50
N PRO A 99 -15.17 -10.87 -1.48
CA PRO A 99 -16.37 -10.08 -1.21
C PRO A 99 -17.44 -10.81 -0.39
N ASP A 100 -17.47 -12.15 -0.46
CA ASP A 100 -18.37 -13.01 0.31
C ASP A 100 -17.93 -13.22 1.77
N GLY A 101 -16.75 -12.70 2.15
CA GLY A 101 -16.15 -12.91 3.47
C GLY A 101 -15.65 -14.33 3.75
N GLN A 102 -15.79 -15.27 2.80
CA GLN A 102 -15.49 -16.70 3.01
C GLN A 102 -14.02 -17.07 2.76
N GLY A 103 -13.13 -16.10 2.83
CA GLY A 103 -11.68 -16.34 2.71
C GLY A 103 -10.93 -15.17 2.14
N LEU A 104 -9.65 -15.41 1.87
CA LEU A 104 -8.71 -14.40 1.43
C LEU A 104 -7.86 -14.91 0.27
N VAL A 105 -7.28 -13.97 -0.45
CA VAL A 105 -6.05 -14.18 -1.23
C VAL A 105 -4.93 -13.50 -0.47
N VAL A 106 -3.83 -14.23 -0.21
CA VAL A 106 -2.67 -13.73 0.54
C VAL A 106 -1.40 -13.94 -0.26
N VAL A 107 -0.41 -13.11 -0.01
CA VAL A 107 0.93 -13.28 -0.56
C VAL A 107 1.77 -14.10 0.42
N ARG A 108 2.43 -15.14 -0.06
CA ARG A 108 3.60 -15.71 0.62
C ARG A 108 4.86 -15.14 -0.03
N ARG A 109 5.61 -14.40 0.74
CA ARG A 109 6.91 -13.87 0.34
C ARG A 109 7.99 -14.81 0.84
N ASP A 110 8.80 -15.32 -0.06
CA ASP A 110 9.98 -16.12 0.21
C ASP A 110 11.26 -15.28 -0.06
N TYR A 111 12.44 -15.83 0.17
CA TYR A 111 13.71 -15.09 0.01
C TYR A 111 13.89 -14.48 -1.39
N GLY A 112 13.52 -15.19 -2.42
CA GLY A 112 13.77 -14.78 -3.82
C GLY A 112 12.52 -14.71 -4.70
N SER A 113 11.32 -14.92 -4.16
CA SER A 113 10.06 -14.93 -4.92
C SER A 113 8.88 -14.59 -4.04
N SER A 114 7.74 -14.34 -4.65
CA SER A 114 6.47 -14.30 -3.91
C SER A 114 5.34 -14.90 -4.72
N ASP A 115 4.45 -15.60 -4.03
CA ASP A 115 3.33 -16.31 -4.63
C ASP A 115 1.99 -15.92 -3.99
N LEU A 116 0.94 -16.00 -4.78
CA LEU A 116 -0.44 -15.76 -4.35
C LEU A 116 -1.08 -17.10 -3.92
N PHE A 117 -1.71 -17.09 -2.75
CA PHE A 117 -2.41 -18.24 -2.19
C PHE A 117 -3.85 -17.86 -1.87
N GLN A 118 -4.75 -18.79 -2.15
CA GLN A 118 -6.14 -18.72 -1.71
C GLN A 118 -6.26 -19.49 -0.40
N VAL A 119 -6.85 -18.86 0.61
CA VAL A 119 -7.08 -19.45 1.93
C VAL A 119 -8.53 -19.26 2.35
N ASP A 120 -9.05 -20.18 3.15
CA ASP A 120 -10.35 -20.01 3.77
C ASP A 120 -10.30 -19.08 5.00
N SER A 121 -11.46 -18.79 5.58
CA SER A 121 -11.58 -17.91 6.76
C SER A 121 -10.94 -18.50 8.03
N SER A 122 -10.66 -19.80 8.07
CA SER A 122 -9.97 -20.49 9.18
C SER A 122 -8.46 -20.59 8.97
N GLY A 123 -7.93 -20.15 7.81
CA GLY A 123 -6.51 -20.16 7.50
C GLY A 123 -6.02 -21.42 6.80
N HIS A 124 -6.91 -22.31 6.33
CA HIS A 124 -6.44 -23.41 5.50
C HIS A 124 -6.11 -22.93 4.09
N VAL A 125 -4.94 -23.30 3.61
CA VAL A 125 -4.52 -23.04 2.23
C VAL A 125 -5.33 -23.94 1.30
N LEU A 126 -6.14 -23.32 0.43
CA LEU A 126 -6.99 -24.01 -0.53
C LEU A 126 -6.25 -24.24 -1.86
N ASN A 127 -5.50 -23.23 -2.32
CA ASN A 127 -4.84 -23.27 -3.62
C ASN A 127 -3.65 -22.32 -3.67
N GLN A 128 -2.60 -22.70 -4.38
CA GLN A 128 -1.52 -21.80 -4.80
C GLN A 128 -1.81 -21.32 -6.23
N LEU A 129 -2.02 -20.01 -6.38
CA LEU A 129 -2.49 -19.41 -7.63
C LEU A 129 -1.34 -19.08 -8.60
N THR A 130 -0.13 -18.86 -8.07
CA THR A 130 1.10 -18.60 -8.87
C THR A 130 2.22 -19.51 -8.40
N HIS A 131 3.20 -19.78 -9.30
CA HIS A 131 4.36 -20.64 -9.04
C HIS A 131 5.59 -19.90 -9.55
N ASN A 132 6.09 -18.96 -8.74
CA ASN A 132 7.08 -17.97 -9.13
C ASN A 132 8.52 -18.35 -8.78
N ALA A 133 8.72 -19.33 -7.91
CA ALA A 133 10.03 -19.88 -7.60
C ALA A 133 10.54 -20.76 -8.74
N SER A 134 11.80 -20.60 -9.12
CA SER A 134 12.49 -21.44 -10.10
C SER A 134 13.80 -21.97 -9.55
N ARG A 135 14.54 -22.74 -10.37
CA ARG A 135 15.85 -23.29 -9.97
C ARG A 135 16.92 -22.22 -9.80
N THR A 136 16.79 -21.10 -10.48
CA THR A 136 17.73 -19.97 -10.44
C THR A 136 17.00 -18.73 -9.97
N VAL A 137 17.54 -18.03 -8.98
CA VAL A 137 16.92 -16.85 -8.36
C VAL A 137 16.65 -15.75 -9.39
N GLU A 138 17.49 -15.62 -10.40
CA GLU A 138 17.37 -14.63 -11.45
C GLU A 138 16.11 -14.80 -12.29
N THR A 139 15.59 -16.02 -12.39
CA THR A 139 14.37 -16.34 -13.16
C THR A 139 13.12 -16.44 -12.29
N ASN A 140 13.23 -16.16 -11.00
CA ASN A 140 12.07 -16.08 -10.11
C ASN A 140 11.22 -14.85 -10.45
N HIS A 141 9.93 -14.94 -10.14
CA HIS A 141 8.98 -13.85 -10.31
C HIS A 141 8.45 -13.37 -8.96
N TRP A 142 7.81 -12.21 -9.00
CA TRP A 142 7.21 -11.59 -7.84
C TRP A 142 5.74 -11.27 -8.13
N ALA A 143 4.86 -11.64 -7.21
CA ALA A 143 3.44 -11.32 -7.24
C ALA A 143 3.04 -10.67 -5.91
N PHE A 144 2.43 -9.47 -5.96
CA PHE A 144 2.11 -8.65 -4.80
C PHE A 144 0.74 -7.99 -4.92
N TYR A 145 0.21 -7.46 -3.83
CA TYR A 145 -0.96 -6.61 -3.74
C TYR A 145 -2.21 -7.20 -4.41
N PRO A 146 -2.64 -8.42 -4.04
CA PRO A 146 -3.86 -8.97 -4.57
C PRO A 146 -5.06 -8.12 -4.21
N ARG A 147 -6.04 -8.02 -5.13
CA ARG A 147 -7.34 -7.39 -4.91
C ARG A 147 -8.37 -8.10 -5.77
N LEU A 148 -9.52 -8.38 -5.22
CA LEU A 148 -10.62 -8.99 -5.95
C LEU A 148 -11.56 -7.92 -6.51
N SER A 149 -12.16 -8.18 -7.67
CA SER A 149 -13.29 -7.40 -8.17
C SER A 149 -14.46 -7.45 -7.19
N ALA A 150 -15.39 -6.50 -7.28
CA ALA A 150 -16.52 -6.41 -6.37
C ALA A 150 -17.41 -7.67 -6.37
N ASP A 151 -17.49 -8.38 -7.49
CA ASP A 151 -18.20 -9.67 -7.64
C ASP A 151 -17.33 -10.89 -7.27
N GLY A 152 -16.06 -10.69 -6.92
CA GLY A 152 -15.12 -11.76 -6.57
C GLY A 152 -14.64 -12.63 -7.72
N SER A 153 -15.03 -12.36 -8.96
CA SER A 153 -14.73 -13.23 -10.12
C SER A 153 -13.33 -13.03 -10.69
N VAL A 154 -12.74 -11.84 -10.50
CA VAL A 154 -11.43 -11.45 -11.05
C VAL A 154 -10.48 -11.05 -9.94
N LEU A 155 -9.28 -11.60 -9.97
CA LEU A 155 -8.17 -11.23 -9.11
C LEU A 155 -7.22 -10.29 -9.85
N PHE A 156 -6.99 -9.11 -9.28
CA PHE A 156 -5.98 -8.14 -9.72
C PHE A 156 -4.77 -8.24 -8.79
N PHE A 157 -3.59 -8.04 -9.36
CA PHE A 157 -2.33 -8.10 -8.60
C PHE A 157 -1.21 -7.39 -9.35
N SER A 158 -0.13 -7.05 -8.66
CA SER A 158 1.09 -6.55 -9.26
C SER A 158 2.05 -7.71 -9.52
N TYR A 159 2.59 -7.82 -10.72
CA TYR A 159 3.41 -8.95 -11.13
C TYR A 159 4.65 -8.52 -11.90
N ASP A 160 5.79 -9.11 -11.55
CA ASP A 160 7.05 -8.94 -12.25
C ASP A 160 7.24 -10.08 -13.27
N ARG A 161 6.80 -9.81 -14.50
CA ARG A 161 7.12 -10.68 -15.61
C ARG A 161 8.50 -10.31 -16.13
N LYS A 162 9.55 -11.04 -15.70
CA LYS A 162 10.94 -10.79 -16.05
C LYS A 162 11.11 -10.48 -17.55
N ASP A 163 11.91 -9.46 -17.81
CA ASP A 163 12.47 -9.22 -19.14
C ASP A 163 13.67 -10.17 -19.34
N PRO A 164 13.68 -11.01 -20.38
CA PRO A 164 14.82 -11.88 -20.67
C PRO A 164 16.16 -11.15 -20.84
N VAL A 165 16.12 -9.86 -21.20
CA VAL A 165 17.32 -9.02 -21.41
C VAL A 165 17.83 -8.45 -20.09
N ASN A 166 16.94 -8.26 -19.08
CA ASN A 166 17.30 -7.65 -17.81
C ASN A 166 16.65 -8.38 -16.63
N LEU A 167 17.16 -9.56 -16.30
CA LEU A 167 16.62 -10.43 -15.26
C LEU A 167 16.71 -9.84 -13.84
N TYR A 168 17.62 -8.90 -13.61
CA TYR A 168 17.84 -8.32 -12.28
C TYR A 168 16.93 -7.11 -12.00
N ASN A 169 16.27 -6.58 -12.99
CA ASN A 169 15.38 -5.44 -12.85
C ASN A 169 13.97 -5.92 -12.50
N VAL A 170 13.56 -5.73 -11.25
CA VAL A 170 12.19 -6.01 -10.81
C VAL A 170 11.30 -4.82 -11.14
N VAL A 171 10.42 -4.98 -12.13
CA VAL A 171 9.47 -3.95 -12.55
C VAL A 171 8.07 -4.54 -12.59
N LEU A 172 7.27 -4.15 -11.62
CA LEU A 172 5.91 -4.65 -11.47
C LEU A 172 4.96 -3.98 -12.48
N SER A 173 4.04 -4.75 -13.00
CA SER A 173 2.89 -4.28 -13.78
C SER A 173 1.61 -4.78 -13.14
N VAL A 174 0.51 -4.08 -13.31
CA VAL A 174 -0.80 -4.58 -12.91
C VAL A 174 -1.24 -5.69 -13.88
N TYR A 175 -1.69 -6.80 -13.32
CA TYR A 175 -2.28 -7.94 -14.01
C TYR A 175 -3.65 -8.28 -13.42
N SER A 176 -4.47 -8.98 -14.19
CA SER A 176 -5.68 -9.61 -13.70
C SER A 176 -5.80 -11.04 -14.24
N MET A 177 -6.45 -11.92 -13.47
CA MET A 177 -6.79 -13.29 -13.89
C MET A 177 -8.11 -13.71 -13.24
N PRO A 178 -8.77 -14.81 -13.66
CA PRO A 178 -9.87 -15.38 -12.91
C PRO A 178 -9.46 -15.63 -11.45
N ALA A 179 -10.35 -15.38 -10.49
CA ALA A 179 -10.01 -15.42 -9.06
C ALA A 179 -9.50 -16.80 -8.57
N GLY A 180 -9.93 -17.87 -9.23
CA GLY A 180 -9.46 -19.25 -8.97
C GLY A 180 -8.27 -19.70 -9.83
N GLY A 181 -7.69 -18.83 -10.65
CA GLY A 181 -6.69 -19.17 -11.66
C GLY A 181 -7.32 -19.73 -12.94
N PRO A 182 -6.55 -20.31 -13.85
CA PRO A 182 -5.10 -20.46 -13.81
C PRO A 182 -4.35 -19.19 -14.23
N PHE A 183 -3.11 -19.05 -13.79
CA PHE A 183 -2.24 -17.91 -14.14
C PHE A 183 -2.05 -17.74 -15.67
N GLY A 184 -2.12 -18.80 -16.44
CA GLY A 184 -2.04 -18.75 -17.91
C GLY A 184 -3.08 -17.86 -18.58
N GLN A 185 -4.17 -17.49 -17.89
CA GLN A 185 -5.19 -16.54 -18.37
C GLN A 185 -4.95 -15.11 -17.90
N ALA A 186 -3.80 -14.83 -17.26
CA ALA A 186 -3.49 -13.49 -16.76
C ALA A 186 -3.33 -12.49 -17.91
N LYS A 187 -3.95 -11.32 -17.73
CA LYS A 187 -3.93 -10.19 -18.67
C LYS A 187 -3.16 -9.04 -18.07
N LYS A 188 -2.20 -8.49 -18.82
CA LYS A 188 -1.46 -7.29 -18.43
C LYS A 188 -2.32 -6.05 -18.63
N TRP A 189 -2.36 -5.19 -17.61
CA TRP A 189 -3.13 -3.94 -17.61
C TRP A 189 -2.27 -2.72 -17.90
N THR A 190 -1.06 -2.64 -17.35
CA THR A 190 -0.27 -1.41 -17.35
C THR A 190 1.12 -1.62 -17.94
N ILE A 191 1.73 -0.51 -18.36
CA ILE A 191 3.11 -0.46 -18.85
C ILE A 191 3.89 0.44 -17.89
N PRO A 192 4.71 -0.13 -17.00
CA PRO A 192 5.47 0.63 -16.02
C PRO A 192 6.65 1.38 -16.66
N ALA A 193 7.16 2.39 -15.97
CA ALA A 193 8.43 2.99 -16.28
C ALA A 193 9.57 2.04 -15.83
N ALA A 194 10.62 1.94 -16.63
CA ALA A 194 11.77 1.11 -16.32
C ALA A 194 12.53 1.63 -15.08
N TYR A 195 13.08 0.72 -14.27
CA TYR A 195 13.92 1.02 -13.09
C TYR A 195 13.25 1.83 -11.98
N THR A 196 11.90 1.83 -11.90
CA THR A 196 11.16 2.59 -10.88
C THR A 196 10.49 1.74 -9.82
N GLY A 197 10.50 0.42 -9.95
CA GLY A 197 9.68 -0.50 -9.15
C GLY A 197 8.32 -0.81 -9.78
N GLY A 198 7.82 0.08 -10.63
CA GLY A 198 6.70 -0.21 -11.52
C GLY A 198 5.34 0.36 -11.11
N ASP A 199 4.31 -0.36 -11.50
CA ASP A 199 2.89 -0.06 -11.24
C ASP A 199 2.34 -1.06 -10.23
N VAL A 200 1.88 -0.58 -9.08
CA VAL A 200 1.54 -1.41 -7.91
C VAL A 200 0.18 -1.08 -7.29
N GLN A 201 -0.28 -1.92 -6.39
CA GLN A 201 -1.48 -1.73 -5.57
C GLN A 201 -2.75 -1.47 -6.41
N PRO A 202 -3.13 -2.41 -7.29
CA PRO A 202 -4.33 -2.26 -8.09
C PRO A 202 -5.59 -2.25 -7.23
N ILE A 203 -6.53 -1.37 -7.56
CA ILE A 203 -7.87 -1.29 -6.97
C ILE A 203 -8.88 -1.35 -8.10
N PRO A 204 -9.54 -2.49 -8.32
CA PRO A 204 -10.60 -2.59 -9.31
C PRO A 204 -11.82 -1.80 -8.87
N LEU A 205 -12.40 -1.05 -9.79
CA LEU A 205 -13.64 -0.29 -9.59
C LEU A 205 -14.84 -1.03 -10.20
N ALA A 206 -16.03 -0.74 -9.70
CA ALA A 206 -17.28 -1.30 -10.22
C ALA A 206 -17.51 -0.96 -11.71
N SER A 207 -16.93 0.13 -12.20
CA SER A 207 -16.93 0.52 -13.61
C SER A 207 -16.10 -0.39 -14.53
N GLY A 208 -15.30 -1.31 -13.95
CA GLY A 208 -14.33 -2.12 -14.68
C GLY A 208 -12.99 -1.44 -14.92
N SER A 209 -12.82 -0.18 -14.51
CA SER A 209 -11.53 0.50 -14.50
C SER A 209 -10.70 0.13 -13.26
N VAL A 210 -9.41 0.47 -13.28
CA VAL A 210 -8.47 0.13 -12.18
C VAL A 210 -7.69 1.37 -11.78
N ILE A 211 -7.71 1.68 -10.47
CA ILE A 211 -6.78 2.62 -9.85
C ILE A 211 -5.51 1.86 -9.48
N TYR A 212 -4.36 2.51 -9.59
CA TYR A 212 -3.07 1.93 -9.17
C TYR A 212 -2.07 3.03 -8.82
N THR A 213 -1.05 2.67 -8.06
CA THR A 213 0.11 3.53 -7.81
C THR A 213 1.13 3.32 -8.92
N LYS A 214 1.53 4.40 -9.59
CA LYS A 214 2.59 4.41 -10.62
C LYS A 214 3.81 5.10 -10.08
N TYR A 215 4.96 4.43 -10.13
CA TYR A 215 6.26 5.03 -9.86
C TYR A 215 6.90 5.52 -11.15
N SER A 216 7.39 6.75 -11.14
CA SER A 216 8.02 7.42 -12.28
C SER A 216 9.28 8.17 -11.84
N PHE A 217 10.24 8.28 -12.74
CA PHE A 217 11.43 9.08 -12.48
C PHE A 217 11.12 10.56 -12.76
N ASP A 218 11.32 11.39 -11.75
CA ASP A 218 11.18 12.84 -11.91
C ASP A 218 12.56 13.46 -12.23
N ASN A 219 12.69 13.99 -13.45
CA ASN A 219 13.93 14.61 -13.93
C ASN A 219 14.29 15.92 -13.20
N LYS A 220 13.32 16.59 -12.55
CA LYS A 220 13.57 17.84 -11.85
C LYS A 220 14.28 17.60 -10.50
N THR A 221 13.81 16.58 -9.78
CA THR A 221 14.33 16.25 -8.43
C THR A 221 15.34 15.11 -8.44
N ASN A 222 15.52 14.42 -9.59
CA ASN A 222 16.34 13.22 -9.73
C ASN A 222 15.91 12.09 -8.77
N ARG A 223 14.60 11.95 -8.53
CA ARG A 223 14.01 10.98 -7.60
C ARG A 223 12.96 10.13 -8.32
N ILE A 224 12.69 8.96 -7.77
CA ILE A 224 11.50 8.17 -8.10
C ILE A 224 10.38 8.66 -7.21
N LEU A 225 9.30 9.15 -7.82
CA LEU A 225 8.11 9.65 -7.17
C LEU A 225 6.90 8.82 -7.58
N SER A 226 5.86 8.85 -6.76
CA SER A 226 4.64 8.10 -6.96
C SER A 226 3.45 8.99 -7.32
N GLN A 227 2.53 8.44 -8.10
CA GLN A 227 1.26 9.08 -8.44
C GLN A 227 0.14 8.04 -8.44
N ILE A 228 -1.05 8.47 -8.10
CA ILE A 228 -2.25 7.65 -8.29
C ILE A 228 -2.71 7.79 -9.74
N TYR A 229 -2.90 6.66 -10.40
CA TYR A 229 -3.33 6.54 -11.79
C TYR A 229 -4.64 5.79 -11.92
N LEU A 230 -5.38 6.06 -12.98
CA LEU A 230 -6.58 5.35 -13.39
C LEU A 230 -6.41 4.84 -14.81
N THR A 231 -6.67 3.55 -15.05
CA THR A 231 -6.77 2.97 -16.40
C THR A 231 -8.16 2.39 -16.63
N PRO A 232 -8.79 2.69 -17.80
CA PRO A 232 -10.18 2.26 -18.04
C PRO A 232 -10.31 0.78 -18.42
N ARG A 233 -9.26 0.15 -18.93
CA ARG A 233 -9.23 -1.26 -19.37
C ARG A 233 -7.80 -1.76 -19.55
N ALA A 234 -7.64 -3.07 -19.61
CA ALA A 234 -6.35 -3.71 -19.85
C ALA A 234 -5.67 -3.16 -21.13
N GLY A 235 -4.39 -2.81 -21.01
CA GLY A 235 -3.56 -2.30 -22.11
C GLY A 235 -3.87 -0.86 -22.55
N ALA A 236 -4.88 -0.20 -21.98
CA ALA A 236 -5.12 1.21 -22.25
C ALA A 236 -4.11 2.09 -21.50
N PRO A 237 -3.74 3.25 -22.07
CA PRO A 237 -2.94 4.22 -21.32
C PRO A 237 -3.70 4.67 -20.07
N GLY A 238 -3.01 4.65 -18.92
CA GLY A 238 -3.51 5.23 -17.68
C GLY A 238 -3.33 6.75 -17.70
N ARG A 239 -4.15 7.44 -16.91
CA ARG A 239 -4.00 8.87 -16.64
C ARG A 239 -3.78 9.12 -15.15
N ALA A 240 -2.98 10.13 -14.83
CA ALA A 240 -2.75 10.55 -13.47
C ALA A 240 -4.02 11.15 -12.86
N LEU A 241 -4.28 10.81 -11.60
CA LEU A 241 -5.29 11.42 -10.75
C LEU A 241 -4.68 12.45 -9.80
N THR A 242 -3.38 12.30 -9.45
CA THR A 242 -2.61 13.22 -8.61
C THR A 242 -1.43 13.80 -9.39
N THR A 243 -0.87 14.90 -8.94
CA THR A 243 0.36 15.46 -9.55
C THR A 243 1.59 14.67 -9.11
N ILE A 244 2.70 14.78 -9.84
CA ILE A 244 3.93 14.06 -9.45
C ILE A 244 4.57 14.71 -8.22
N GLU A 245 4.38 15.99 -8.05
CA GLU A 245 4.88 16.77 -6.93
C GLU A 245 4.24 16.38 -5.60
N ASP A 246 3.00 15.88 -5.61
CA ASP A 246 2.29 15.39 -4.42
C ASP A 246 2.88 14.09 -3.87
N ASP A 247 3.57 13.31 -4.71
CA ASP A 247 4.19 12.01 -4.38
C ASP A 247 3.25 11.09 -3.61
N CYS A 248 2.08 10.80 -4.22
CA CYS A 248 0.99 10.06 -3.59
C CYS A 248 0.99 8.57 -3.95
N SER A 249 0.73 7.73 -2.96
CA SER A 249 0.67 6.26 -3.09
C SER A 249 -0.38 5.65 -2.15
N GLN A 250 -0.49 4.33 -2.16
CA GLN A 250 -1.28 3.55 -1.21
C GLN A 250 -2.75 4.00 -1.13
N ALA A 251 -3.37 4.18 -2.29
CA ALA A 251 -4.76 4.59 -2.37
C ALA A 251 -5.72 3.55 -1.75
N ALA A 252 -6.83 4.03 -1.19
CA ALA A 252 -7.96 3.23 -0.72
C ALA A 252 -9.27 3.92 -1.09
N VAL A 253 -10.12 3.22 -1.84
CA VAL A 253 -11.45 3.72 -2.23
C VAL A 253 -12.44 3.43 -1.10
N SER A 254 -13.27 4.43 -0.76
CA SER A 254 -14.33 4.25 0.24
C SER A 254 -15.40 3.24 -0.22
N PRO A 255 -16.15 2.62 0.70
CA PRO A 255 -17.17 1.63 0.35
C PRO A 255 -18.27 2.17 -0.59
N ASP A 256 -18.57 3.47 -0.52
CA ASP A 256 -19.51 4.15 -1.42
C ASP A 256 -18.91 4.48 -2.80
N GLY A 257 -17.59 4.27 -2.98
CA GLY A 257 -16.88 4.57 -4.21
C GLY A 257 -16.68 6.07 -4.51
N GLN A 258 -17.05 6.95 -3.57
CA GLN A 258 -17.07 8.41 -3.81
C GLN A 258 -15.90 9.16 -3.21
N ARG A 259 -15.04 8.48 -2.45
CA ARG A 259 -13.87 9.09 -1.79
C ARG A 259 -12.65 8.21 -1.97
N LEU A 260 -11.50 8.84 -2.05
CA LEU A 260 -10.20 8.18 -2.10
C LEU A 260 -9.36 8.68 -0.93
N ALA A 261 -8.89 7.77 -0.09
CA ALA A 261 -7.83 8.04 0.86
C ALA A 261 -6.49 7.66 0.23
N MET A 262 -5.42 8.36 0.54
CA MET A 262 -4.08 8.12 0.00
C MET A 262 -3.01 8.67 0.94
N ILE A 263 -1.79 8.17 0.80
CA ILE A 263 -0.62 8.68 1.49
C ILE A 263 0.20 9.52 0.52
N CYS A 264 0.44 10.79 0.88
CA CYS A 264 1.23 11.73 0.10
C CYS A 264 2.41 12.25 0.92
N THR A 265 3.58 12.53 0.30
CA THR A 265 4.81 12.91 1.03
C THR A 265 5.33 14.30 0.68
N ASP A 266 4.68 15.07 -0.15
CA ASP A 266 4.98 16.45 -0.58
C ASP A 266 6.49 16.77 -0.78
N GLY A 267 7.33 15.76 -0.94
CA GLY A 267 8.77 15.88 -1.09
C GLY A 267 9.55 16.21 0.19
N LYS A 268 8.91 16.39 1.35
CA LYS A 268 9.55 16.78 2.62
C LYS A 268 9.81 15.63 3.58
N GLN A 269 9.59 14.38 3.16
CA GLN A 269 9.72 13.17 3.99
C GLN A 269 8.71 13.09 5.15
N VAL A 270 7.69 13.93 5.15
CA VAL A 270 6.57 13.86 6.08
C VAL A 270 5.39 13.30 5.33
N ALA A 271 4.92 12.14 5.74
CA ALA A 271 3.73 11.55 5.16
C ALA A 271 2.47 12.20 5.74
N SER A 272 1.49 12.45 4.88
CA SER A 272 0.12 12.81 5.23
C SER A 272 -0.85 11.75 4.77
N LEU A 273 -1.87 11.47 5.57
CA LEU A 273 -3.07 10.79 5.12
C LEU A 273 -4.02 11.85 4.55
N GLU A 274 -4.30 11.76 3.28
CA GLU A 274 -5.16 12.69 2.56
C GLU A 274 -6.42 12.00 2.06
N ILE A 275 -7.48 12.77 1.94
CA ILE A 275 -8.77 12.32 1.41
C ILE A 275 -9.26 13.27 0.32
N ALA A 276 -9.72 12.70 -0.79
CA ALA A 276 -10.28 13.45 -1.90
C ALA A 276 -11.65 12.90 -2.31
N GLN A 277 -12.53 13.77 -2.80
CA GLN A 277 -13.76 13.34 -3.48
C GLN A 277 -13.38 12.72 -4.83
N PHE A 278 -14.02 11.60 -5.16
CA PHE A 278 -13.79 10.83 -6.36
C PHE A 278 -15.11 10.56 -7.08
N ASP A 279 -15.23 10.95 -8.33
CA ASP A 279 -16.47 10.78 -9.14
C ASP A 279 -16.45 9.51 -10.02
N GLY A 280 -15.52 8.57 -9.76
CA GLY A 280 -15.28 7.39 -10.60
C GLY A 280 -14.28 7.65 -11.73
N SER A 281 -13.93 8.89 -11.96
CA SER A 281 -12.99 9.31 -12.99
C SER A 281 -11.99 10.35 -12.51
N ASN A 282 -12.40 11.36 -11.79
CA ASN A 282 -11.56 12.50 -11.38
C ASN A 282 -11.50 12.61 -9.87
N LEU A 283 -10.37 13.12 -9.37
CA LEU A 283 -10.22 13.56 -7.99
C LEU A 283 -10.45 15.08 -7.90
N ARG A 284 -11.17 15.52 -6.86
CA ARG A 284 -11.13 16.92 -6.42
C ARG A 284 -9.83 17.15 -5.61
N PRO A 285 -9.41 18.41 -5.41
CA PRO A 285 -8.26 18.70 -4.58
C PRO A 285 -8.37 17.98 -3.22
N PRO A 286 -7.30 17.27 -2.78
CA PRO A 286 -7.32 16.52 -1.54
C PRO A 286 -7.31 17.45 -0.32
N GLN A 287 -7.80 16.91 0.78
CA GLN A 287 -7.73 17.51 2.11
C GLN A 287 -6.84 16.64 2.99
N VAL A 288 -5.88 17.24 3.68
CA VAL A 288 -5.08 16.55 4.70
C VAL A 288 -5.99 16.18 5.86
N LEU A 289 -6.03 14.90 6.18
CA LEU A 289 -6.78 14.35 7.31
C LEU A 289 -5.89 14.14 8.52
N VAL A 290 -4.70 13.60 8.30
CA VAL A 290 -3.66 13.39 9.32
C VAL A 290 -2.32 13.76 8.72
N SER A 291 -1.49 14.49 9.48
CA SER A 291 -0.09 14.70 9.17
C SER A 291 0.76 13.96 10.20
N ALA A 292 1.59 13.05 9.73
CA ALA A 292 2.45 12.22 10.56
C ALA A 292 3.83 12.08 9.90
N GLN A 293 4.84 11.73 10.69
CA GLN A 293 6.20 11.52 10.18
C GLN A 293 6.27 10.31 9.22
N LEU A 294 5.52 9.24 9.51
CA LEU A 294 5.34 8.06 8.66
C LEU A 294 3.89 7.61 8.79
N ALA A 295 3.21 7.38 7.67
CA ALA A 295 1.88 6.79 7.63
C ALA A 295 1.79 5.78 6.49
N ALA A 296 1.05 4.69 6.66
CA ALA A 296 0.95 3.63 5.66
C ALA A 296 -0.40 2.91 5.71
N GLN A 297 -0.78 2.30 4.58
CA GLN A 297 -1.86 1.34 4.43
C GLN A 297 -3.23 1.84 4.93
N PRO A 298 -3.70 3.01 4.48
CA PRO A 298 -5.02 3.50 4.84
C PRO A 298 -6.10 2.52 4.37
N THR A 299 -7.06 2.25 5.24
CA THR A 299 -8.15 1.31 4.95
C THR A 299 -9.44 1.84 5.55
N TRP A 300 -10.49 1.93 4.73
CA TRP A 300 -11.80 2.41 5.17
C TRP A 300 -12.51 1.39 6.04
N SER A 301 -13.24 1.87 7.06
CA SER A 301 -14.23 1.06 7.74
C SER A 301 -15.33 0.63 6.77
N PRO A 302 -15.96 -0.52 6.98
CA PRO A 302 -17.01 -1.03 6.09
C PRO A 302 -18.19 -0.07 5.89
N ASP A 303 -18.49 0.76 6.89
CA ASP A 303 -19.52 1.80 6.84
C ASP A 303 -19.04 3.14 6.27
N GLY A 304 -17.74 3.27 5.95
CA GLY A 304 -17.13 4.48 5.42
C GLY A 304 -17.03 5.65 6.40
N SER A 305 -17.28 5.42 7.71
CA SER A 305 -17.28 6.48 8.73
C SER A 305 -15.88 6.78 9.28
N SER A 306 -14.92 5.88 9.10
CA SER A 306 -13.55 6.06 9.59
C SER A 306 -12.52 5.39 8.68
N ILE A 307 -11.26 5.73 8.92
CA ILE A 307 -10.11 5.13 8.25
C ILE A 307 -9.16 4.61 9.35
N VAL A 308 -8.72 3.36 9.22
CA VAL A 308 -7.57 2.87 9.97
C VAL A 308 -6.32 2.97 9.10
N TYR A 309 -5.17 3.15 9.72
CA TYR A 309 -3.87 3.23 9.06
C TYR A 309 -2.76 2.81 10.02
N LEU A 310 -1.57 2.55 9.49
CA LEU A 310 -0.39 2.25 10.28
C LEU A 310 0.49 3.49 10.41
N ALA A 311 0.93 3.78 11.63
CA ALA A 311 1.90 4.83 11.92
C ALA A 311 2.74 4.43 13.15
N PRO A 312 3.99 4.91 13.29
CA PRO A 312 4.81 4.59 14.45
C PRO A 312 4.27 5.24 15.72
N HIS A 313 4.44 4.56 16.85
CA HIS A 313 4.28 5.17 18.16
C HIS A 313 5.45 6.10 18.45
N GLY A 314 5.21 7.41 18.42
CA GLY A 314 6.27 8.42 18.59
C GLY A 314 7.32 8.41 17.47
N SER A 315 8.43 9.11 17.67
CA SER A 315 9.53 9.17 16.71
C SER A 315 10.40 7.91 16.79
N GLY A 316 10.32 7.05 15.79
CA GLY A 316 11.15 5.84 15.66
C GLY A 316 10.61 4.60 16.37
N GLY A 317 9.34 4.60 16.79
CA GLY A 317 8.65 3.43 17.32
C GLY A 317 8.24 2.41 16.23
N HIS A 318 7.74 1.25 16.68
CA HIS A 318 7.14 0.26 15.82
C HIS A 318 5.79 0.73 15.28
N PHE A 319 5.39 0.27 14.09
CA PHE A 319 4.11 0.61 13.50
C PHE A 319 2.94 0.07 14.31
N GLN A 320 2.05 0.97 14.70
CA GLN A 320 0.83 0.71 15.44
C GLN A 320 -0.39 0.95 14.55
N LEU A 321 -1.52 0.39 14.96
CA LEU A 321 -2.81 0.65 14.32
C LEU A 321 -3.41 1.94 14.89
N TRP A 322 -3.79 2.84 14.00
CA TRP A 322 -4.44 4.12 14.32
C TRP A 322 -5.78 4.20 13.61
N GLN A 323 -6.69 4.99 14.14
CA GLN A 323 -7.98 5.28 13.54
C GLN A 323 -8.24 6.80 13.52
N VAL A 324 -8.85 7.27 12.44
CA VAL A 324 -9.33 8.64 12.33
C VAL A 324 -10.74 8.65 11.76
N PRO A 325 -11.68 9.47 12.30
CA PRO A 325 -12.98 9.67 11.69
C PRO A 325 -12.84 10.27 10.27
N ALA A 326 -13.58 9.74 9.33
CA ALA A 326 -13.64 10.27 7.97
C ALA A 326 -14.68 11.39 7.90
N PRO A 327 -14.40 12.53 7.20
CA PRO A 327 -15.40 13.54 6.94
C PRO A 327 -16.62 12.96 6.23
N ALA A 328 -17.80 13.37 6.62
CA ALA A 328 -19.02 12.98 5.90
C ALA A 328 -18.93 13.41 4.43
N PRO A 329 -19.46 12.62 3.48
CA PRO A 329 -19.58 13.07 2.12
C PRO A 329 -20.39 14.39 2.08
N PRO A 330 -20.03 15.35 1.19
CA PRO A 330 -20.80 16.58 1.08
C PRO A 330 -22.25 16.24 0.77
N SER A 331 -23.17 16.75 1.58
CA SER A 331 -24.61 16.62 1.28
C SER A 331 -24.87 17.33 -0.05
N VAL A 332 -25.24 16.54 -1.05
CA VAL A 332 -25.74 17.11 -2.31
C VAL A 332 -27.08 17.76 -1.97
N SER A 333 -27.09 19.09 -1.76
CA SER A 333 -28.35 19.82 -1.71
C SER A 333 -29.03 19.61 -3.05
N PRO A 334 -30.26 19.11 -3.10
CA PRO A 334 -30.94 18.91 -4.38
C PRO A 334 -30.98 20.25 -5.07
N GLU A 335 -30.40 20.31 -6.27
CA GLU A 335 -30.50 21.48 -7.15
C GLU A 335 -31.98 21.78 -7.32
N PRO A 336 -32.46 23.03 -7.06
CA PRO A 336 -33.87 23.37 -7.21
C PRO A 336 -34.26 23.08 -8.66
N SER A 337 -35.17 22.13 -8.84
CA SER A 337 -35.72 21.78 -10.15
C SER A 337 -36.16 23.07 -10.86
N PRO A 338 -35.79 23.26 -12.14
CA PRO A 338 -36.23 24.46 -12.88
C PRO A 338 -37.73 24.44 -12.95
N THR A 339 -38.34 25.36 -12.20
CA THR A 339 -39.78 25.63 -12.26
C THR A 339 -40.08 26.11 -13.68
N LYS A 340 -40.80 25.31 -14.47
CA LYS A 340 -41.31 25.73 -15.76
C LYS A 340 -42.16 27.01 -15.55
N GLY A 341 -41.57 28.14 -15.88
CA GLY A 341 -42.26 29.41 -15.84
C GLY A 341 -43.41 29.45 -16.82
N SER A 342 -44.63 29.49 -16.29
CA SER A 342 -45.80 29.90 -17.02
C SER A 342 -45.70 31.40 -17.29
N GLN A 343 -45.51 31.77 -18.56
CA GLN A 343 -45.61 33.17 -18.99
C GLN A 343 -47.06 33.65 -18.85
N THR A 344 -47.31 34.56 -17.93
CA THR A 344 -48.45 35.49 -18.05
C THR A 344 -47.92 36.88 -17.71
N ALA A 345 -48.00 37.74 -18.72
CA ALA A 345 -47.61 39.13 -18.62
C ALA A 345 -48.59 39.91 -17.73
N ARG A 346 -48.07 40.82 -16.96
CA ARG A 346 -48.56 42.23 -16.79
C ARG A 346 -48.38 42.79 -15.38
N ALA A 347 -47.90 44.01 -15.37
CA ALA A 347 -47.92 45.03 -14.32
C ALA A 347 -46.68 45.17 -13.45
N THR A 348 -45.95 46.22 -13.74
CA THR A 348 -44.87 46.81 -12.93
C THR A 348 -45.46 47.39 -11.62
N PRO A 349 -44.92 47.02 -10.47
CA PRO A 349 -45.00 47.83 -9.27
C PRO A 349 -43.55 48.29 -8.83
N ARG A 350 -43.61 49.47 -8.26
CA ARG A 350 -42.60 50.32 -7.60
C ARG A 350 -41.63 49.56 -6.69
N PRO A 351 -40.33 49.89 -6.66
CA PRO A 351 -39.35 49.22 -5.81
C PRO A 351 -39.62 49.48 -4.31
N THR A 352 -39.79 48.42 -3.58
CA THR A 352 -39.79 48.37 -2.11
C THR A 352 -38.33 48.30 -1.63
N PRO A 353 -37.93 48.96 -0.53
CA PRO A 353 -36.57 48.93 -0.05
C PRO A 353 -36.16 47.53 0.37
N THR A 354 -35.00 47.07 -0.15
CA THR A 354 -34.35 45.80 0.16
C THR A 354 -34.01 45.73 1.64
N PRO A 355 -34.42 44.69 2.39
CA PRO A 355 -33.91 44.48 3.74
C PRO A 355 -32.40 44.21 3.69
N ALA A 356 -31.66 44.78 4.63
CA ALA A 356 -30.24 44.55 4.78
C ALA A 356 -29.97 43.05 4.91
N ALA A 357 -29.02 42.55 4.12
CA ALA A 357 -28.59 41.16 4.16
C ALA A 357 -28.12 40.81 5.58
N THR A 358 -28.75 39.85 6.20
CA THR A 358 -28.27 39.23 7.44
C THR A 358 -26.89 38.66 7.17
N PRO A 359 -25.87 38.93 8.01
CA PRO A 359 -24.53 38.37 7.79
C PRO A 359 -24.61 36.85 7.77
N THR A 360 -24.20 36.26 6.65
CA THR A 360 -24.02 34.82 6.51
C THR A 360 -23.03 34.36 7.60
N PRO A 361 -23.38 33.36 8.43
CA PRO A 361 -22.46 32.88 9.43
C PRO A 361 -21.15 32.40 8.73
N THR A 362 -20.03 32.98 9.14
CA THR A 362 -18.70 32.56 8.72
C THR A 362 -18.59 31.07 9.03
N PRO A 363 -18.19 30.22 8.07
CA PRO A 363 -18.00 28.79 8.37
C PRO A 363 -16.99 28.66 9.49
N THR A 364 -17.44 28.14 10.62
CA THR A 364 -16.57 27.79 11.75
C THR A 364 -15.56 26.77 11.20
N SER A 365 -14.28 27.09 11.23
CA SER A 365 -13.21 26.18 10.92
C SER A 365 -13.36 24.96 11.83
N SER A 366 -13.92 23.88 11.30
CA SER A 366 -13.99 22.61 12.03
C SER A 366 -12.55 22.14 12.21
N ALA A 367 -12.11 22.01 13.46
CA ALA A 367 -10.82 21.39 13.77
C ALA A 367 -10.75 20.02 13.07
N LEU A 368 -9.59 19.69 12.50
CA LEU A 368 -9.35 18.38 11.90
C LEU A 368 -9.65 17.27 12.94
N PRO A 369 -10.27 16.18 12.53
CA PRO A 369 -10.52 15.05 13.43
C PRO A 369 -9.21 14.55 14.01
N GLN A 370 -9.19 14.30 15.32
CA GLN A 370 -7.99 13.83 15.99
C GLN A 370 -7.86 12.31 15.81
N PRO A 371 -6.70 11.82 15.36
CA PRO A 371 -6.45 10.38 15.27
C PRO A 371 -6.34 9.76 16.66
N VAL A 372 -6.80 8.52 16.78
CA VAL A 372 -6.75 7.71 18.00
C VAL A 372 -5.83 6.52 17.75
N GLU A 373 -4.83 6.34 18.62
CA GLU A 373 -3.99 5.16 18.63
C GLU A 373 -4.76 3.97 19.21
N LEU A 374 -4.85 2.88 18.45
CA LEU A 374 -5.57 1.68 18.85
C LEU A 374 -4.67 0.64 19.52
N THR A 375 -3.36 0.64 19.15
CA THR A 375 -2.36 -0.28 19.70
C THR A 375 -1.08 0.48 20.03
N SER A 376 -0.30 0.02 21.02
CA SER A 376 0.91 0.72 21.48
C SER A 376 2.14 -0.17 21.65
N ASP A 377 1.96 -1.49 21.59
CA ASP A 377 2.98 -2.49 21.94
C ASP A 377 3.13 -3.60 20.89
N LEU A 378 2.60 -3.37 19.69
CA LEU A 378 2.70 -4.26 18.53
C LEU A 378 3.74 -3.75 17.53
N ASP A 379 3.96 -4.50 16.47
CA ASP A 379 4.88 -4.16 15.38
C ASP A 379 4.32 -4.69 14.07
N PHE A 380 3.37 -3.94 13.50
CA PHE A 380 2.73 -4.32 12.25
C PHE A 380 3.63 -4.09 11.06
N ASP A 381 3.51 -4.96 10.06
CA ASP A 381 4.21 -4.82 8.77
C ASP A 381 3.57 -3.69 7.94
N ALA A 382 4.19 -2.53 7.92
CA ALA A 382 3.73 -1.38 7.14
C ALA A 382 3.82 -1.58 5.61
N THR A 383 4.46 -2.65 5.15
CA THR A 383 4.47 -3.03 3.72
C THR A 383 3.30 -3.94 3.35
N SER A 384 2.58 -4.45 4.36
CA SER A 384 1.41 -5.30 4.17
C SER A 384 0.12 -4.48 4.20
N THR A 385 -0.74 -4.71 3.22
CA THR A 385 -2.09 -4.12 3.21
C THR A 385 -2.91 -4.58 4.40
N ILE A 386 -3.77 -3.71 4.89
CA ILE A 386 -4.83 -4.07 5.84
C ILE A 386 -6.07 -4.50 5.02
N ALA A 387 -6.74 -5.57 5.45
CA ALA A 387 -8.03 -5.94 4.88
C ALA A 387 -9.10 -5.83 5.97
N TRP A 388 -10.24 -5.19 5.65
CA TRP A 388 -11.32 -4.93 6.60
C TRP A 388 -12.66 -5.39 6.01
N HIS A 389 -13.41 -6.19 6.76
CA HIS A 389 -14.72 -6.73 6.38
C HIS A 389 -15.76 -6.38 7.45
N ALA A 390 -17.03 -6.20 6.99
CA ALA A 390 -18.18 -5.89 7.84
C ALA A 390 -18.55 -7.04 8.78
#